data_cfe6a1efa291293f20e67e40a0f8223c
#
_entry.id   cfe6a1efa291293f20e67e40a0f8223c
#
_cell.length_a   1.000
_cell.length_b   1.000
_cell.length_c   1.000
_cell.angle_alpha   90.00
_cell.angle_beta   90.00
_cell.angle_gamma   90.00
#
_symmetry.space_group_name_H-M   'P 1'
#
loop_
_entity.id
_entity.type
_entity.pdbx_description
1 polymer ?
#
loop_
_entity_poly.entity_id
_entity_poly.type
_entity_poly.pdbx_seq_one_letter_code
_entity_poly.pdbx_strand_id
1 'polypeptide(L)' 'MITIDFEIDRPRNVSMHLFDIRGRKIRTIFEDQTFQSGHFQEKWYGKNDRGIQVSNGVYMVQFISDKKRIERKITFIK' A
#
# COMPACT_ATOMS: atom_id res chain seq x y z
N MET A 1 12.16 -5.44 3.87
CA MET A 1 10.77 -5.83 3.57
C MET A 1 9.84 -5.23 4.60
N ILE A 2 8.69 -4.72 4.13
CA ILE A 2 7.66 -4.16 5.00
C ILE A 2 6.41 -5.01 4.83
N THR A 3 5.79 -5.37 5.96
CA THR A 3 4.51 -6.06 5.95
C THR A 3 3.41 -5.06 6.29
N ILE A 4 2.40 -4.98 5.46
CA ILE A 4 1.28 -4.08 5.63
C ILE A 4 0.06 -4.93 5.99
N ASP A 5 -0.44 -4.76 7.22
CA ASP A 5 -1.61 -5.48 7.70
C ASP A 5 -2.84 -4.62 7.49
N PHE A 6 -3.92 -5.24 7.03
CA PHE A 6 -5.18 -4.52 6.91
C PHE A 6 -6.35 -5.46 7.13
N GLU A 7 -7.47 -4.89 7.51
CA GLU A 7 -8.67 -5.64 7.84
C GLU A 7 -9.83 -5.14 6.98
N ILE A 8 -10.60 -6.09 6.44
CA ILE A 8 -11.80 -5.81 5.67
C ILE A 8 -13.00 -6.27 6.49
N ASP A 9 -13.91 -5.36 6.79
CA ASP A 9 -15.07 -5.64 7.64
C ASP A 9 -16.21 -6.33 6.88
N ARG A 10 -16.30 -6.10 5.58
CA ARG A 10 -17.29 -6.73 4.71
C ARG A 10 -16.76 -6.71 3.28
N PRO A 11 -17.28 -7.54 2.38
CA PRO A 11 -16.79 -7.58 0.99
C PRO A 11 -16.85 -6.20 0.34
N ARG A 12 -15.75 -5.78 -0.26
CA ARG A 12 -15.64 -4.49 -0.93
C ARG A 12 -14.43 -4.45 -1.85
N ASN A 13 -14.44 -3.49 -2.75
CA ASN A 13 -13.29 -3.25 -3.61
C ASN A 13 -12.36 -2.26 -2.92
N VAL A 14 -11.06 -2.55 -2.97
CA VAL A 14 -10.06 -1.71 -2.34
C VAL A 14 -8.85 -1.54 -3.25
N SER A 15 -8.15 -0.43 -3.04
CA SER A 15 -6.90 -0.14 -3.73
C SER A 15 -5.83 0.19 -2.70
N MET A 16 -4.59 -0.14 -3.00
CA MET A 16 -3.46 0.19 -2.14
C MET A 16 -2.32 0.72 -3.00
N HIS A 17 -1.90 1.94 -2.69
CA HIS A 17 -0.83 2.63 -3.40
C HIS A 17 0.26 3.06 -2.44
N LEU A 18 1.47 3.21 -2.97
CA LEU A 18 2.60 3.73 -2.22
C LEU A 18 3.08 5.02 -2.87
N PHE A 19 3.32 6.01 -2.01
CA PHE A 19 3.81 7.32 -2.44
C PHE A 19 5.11 7.65 -1.71
N ASP A 20 5.96 8.44 -2.35
CA ASP A 20 7.14 9.00 -1.68
C ASP A 20 6.74 10.25 -0.90
N ILE A 21 7.70 10.85 -0.20
CA ILE A 21 7.42 12.02 0.65
C ILE A 21 7.05 13.26 -0.17
N ARG A 22 7.29 13.24 -1.46
CA ARG A 22 6.91 14.33 -2.36
C ARG A 22 5.51 14.16 -2.92
N GLY A 23 4.83 13.06 -2.56
CA GLY A 23 3.49 12.79 -3.02
C GLY A 23 3.43 12.11 -4.38
N ARG A 24 4.55 11.62 -4.90
CA ARG A 24 4.56 10.90 -6.17
C ARG A 24 4.25 9.44 -5.93
N LYS A 25 3.32 8.89 -6.72
CA LYS A 25 3.00 7.47 -6.61
C LYS A 25 4.16 6.66 -7.18
N ILE A 26 4.70 5.76 -6.37
CA ILE A 26 5.82 4.92 -6.78
C ILE A 26 5.39 3.49 -7.06
N ARG A 27 4.30 3.04 -6.46
CA ARG A 27 3.86 1.66 -6.68
C ARG A 27 2.37 1.51 -6.43
N THR A 28 1.73 0.70 -7.28
CA THR A 28 0.39 0.20 -7.05
C THR A 28 0.51 -1.23 -6.55
N ILE A 29 0.13 -1.47 -5.30
CA ILE A 29 0.15 -2.82 -4.73
C ILE A 29 -1.00 -3.61 -5.32
N PHE A 30 -2.21 -3.05 -5.27
CA PHE A 30 -3.36 -3.57 -6.00
C PHE A 30 -4.32 -2.42 -6.28
N GLU A 31 -5.14 -2.60 -7.31
CA GLU A 31 -6.06 -1.57 -7.77
C GLU A 31 -7.45 -2.17 -7.91
N ASP A 32 -8.42 -1.58 -7.21
CA ASP A 32 -9.83 -1.93 -7.32
C ASP A 32 -10.06 -3.45 -7.22
N GLN A 33 -9.36 -4.08 -6.28
CA GLN A 33 -9.43 -5.51 -6.07
C GLN A 33 -10.51 -5.84 -5.07
N THR A 34 -11.32 -6.86 -5.38
CA THR A 34 -12.39 -7.32 -4.48
C THR A 34 -11.80 -8.18 -3.37
N PHE A 35 -12.11 -7.83 -2.12
CA PHE A 35 -11.73 -8.61 -0.95
C PHE A 35 -12.97 -9.03 -0.18
N GLN A 36 -12.95 -10.24 0.34
CA GLN A 36 -13.92 -10.68 1.32
C GLN A 36 -13.52 -10.14 2.68
N SER A 37 -14.41 -10.27 3.67
CA SER A 37 -14.08 -9.87 5.04
C SER A 37 -12.95 -10.74 5.58
N GLY A 38 -12.09 -10.14 6.40
CA GLY A 38 -11.00 -10.87 7.04
C GLY A 38 -9.78 -9.99 7.26
N HIS A 39 -8.72 -10.65 7.73
CA HIS A 39 -7.41 -10.04 7.91
C HIS A 39 -6.51 -10.42 6.75
N PHE A 40 -5.75 -9.44 6.23
CA PHE A 40 -4.88 -9.64 5.09
C PHE A 40 -3.52 -8.99 5.35
N GLN A 41 -2.50 -9.48 4.65
CA GLN A 41 -1.16 -8.92 4.69
C GLN A 41 -0.64 -8.75 3.28
N GLU A 42 0.02 -7.62 3.04
CA GLU A 42 0.76 -7.39 1.83
C GLU A 42 2.21 -7.12 2.19
N LYS A 43 3.12 -7.66 1.41
CA LYS A 43 4.55 -7.46 1.63
C LYS A 43 5.12 -6.60 0.52
N TRP A 44 5.89 -5.58 0.93
CA TRP A 44 6.55 -4.71 -0.02
C TRP A 44 8.06 -4.83 0.18
N TYR A 45 8.75 -5.09 -0.91
CA TYR A 45 10.19 -5.32 -0.88
C TYR A 45 10.98 -4.10 -1.35
N GLY A 46 10.33 -2.94 -1.40
CA GLY A 46 11.00 -1.69 -1.72
C GLY A 46 11.19 -1.46 -3.21
N LYS A 47 10.35 -2.04 -4.04
CA LYS A 47 10.45 -1.86 -5.49
C LYS A 47 9.31 -1.01 -6.01
N ASN A 48 9.64 -0.12 -6.96
CA ASN A 48 8.62 0.67 -7.62
C ASN A 48 7.92 -0.15 -8.71
N ASP A 49 6.99 0.46 -9.44
CA ASP A 49 6.23 -0.24 -10.49
C ASP A 49 7.11 -0.75 -11.62
N ARG A 50 8.31 -0.23 -11.77
CA ARG A 50 9.27 -0.70 -12.78
C ARG A 50 10.16 -1.82 -12.27
N GLY A 51 9.95 -2.25 -11.01
CA GLY A 51 10.80 -3.26 -10.39
C GLY A 51 12.15 -2.73 -9.93
N ILE A 52 12.32 -1.41 -9.86
CA ILE A 52 13.57 -0.78 -9.44
C ILE A 52 13.53 -0.53 -7.95
N GLN A 53 14.63 -0.86 -7.28
CA GLN A 53 14.76 -0.69 -5.83
C GLN A 53 14.75 0.80 -5.48
N VAL A 54 13.86 1.18 -4.55
CA VAL A 54 13.81 2.57 -4.06
C VAL A 54 14.82 2.75 -2.92
N SER A 55 15.13 4.00 -2.60
CA SER A 55 16.05 4.32 -1.53
C SER A 55 15.40 4.11 -0.17
N ASN A 56 16.24 3.90 0.85
CA ASN A 56 15.76 3.90 2.23
C ASN A 56 15.11 5.24 2.54
N GLY A 57 14.05 5.23 3.30
CA GLY A 57 13.38 6.47 3.65
C GLY A 57 11.93 6.28 4.05
N VAL A 58 11.22 7.39 4.09
CA VAL A 58 9.83 7.42 4.51
C VAL A 58 8.92 7.40 3.28
N TYR A 59 7.89 6.59 3.36
CA TYR A 59 6.89 6.43 2.30
C TYR A 59 5.50 6.46 2.91
N MET A 60 4.50 6.70 2.07
CA MET A 60 3.11 6.72 2.51
C MET A 60 2.35 5.59 1.84
N VAL A 61 1.66 4.78 2.64
CA VAL A 61 0.70 3.81 2.14
C VAL A 61 -0.66 4.49 2.08
N GLN A 62 -1.30 4.42 0.92
CA GLN A 62 -2.66 4.92 0.76
C GLN A 62 -3.57 3.73 0.52
N PHE A 63 -4.60 3.61 1.35
CA PHE A 63 -5.59 2.55 1.27
C PHE A 63 -6.93 3.18 0.96
N ILE A 64 -7.54 2.80 -0.16
CA ILE A 64 -8.81 3.36 -0.59
C ILE A 64 -9.85 2.26 -0.60
N SER A 65 -10.95 2.47 0.13
CA SER A 65 -12.06 1.53 0.22
C SER A 65 -13.35 2.32 0.12
N ASP A 66 -14.15 2.04 -0.90
CA ASP A 66 -15.33 2.83 -1.23
C ASP A 66 -14.92 4.30 -1.39
N LYS A 67 -15.49 5.21 -0.59
CA LYS A 67 -15.14 6.63 -0.63
C LYS A 67 -14.18 7.03 0.48
N LYS A 68 -13.67 6.05 1.23
CA LYS A 68 -12.76 6.32 2.34
C LYS A 68 -11.33 6.16 1.90
N ARG A 69 -10.48 7.02 2.41
CA ARG A 69 -9.05 6.97 2.14
C ARG A 69 -8.31 7.06 3.47
N ILE A 70 -7.43 6.11 3.68
CA ILE A 70 -6.58 6.05 4.87
C ILE A 70 -5.14 6.11 4.41
N GLU A 71 -4.34 6.95 5.07
CA GLU A 71 -2.92 7.07 4.76
C GLU A 71 -2.11 6.79 6.00
N ARG A 72 -1.01 6.03 5.81
CA ARG A 72 -0.09 5.68 6.90
C ARG A 72 1.33 5.89 6.45
N LYS A 73 2.12 6.43 7.35
CA LYS A 73 3.55 6.62 7.12
C LYS A 73 4.27 5.32 7.43
N ILE A 74 5.19 4.92 6.56
CA ILE A 74 6.03 3.75 6.76
C ILE A 74 7.48 4.15 6.52
N THR A 75 8.40 3.41 7.12
CA THR A 75 9.83 3.62 6.90
C THR A 75 10.39 2.36 6.26
N PHE A 76 11.04 2.53 5.11
CA PHE A 76 11.67 1.42 4.41
C PHE A 76 13.17 1.45 4.63
N ILE A 77 13.70 0.36 5.14
CA ILE A 77 15.14 0.17 5.35
C ILE A 77 15.50 -1.20 4.78
N LYS A 78 16.51 -1.20 3.92
CA LYS A 78 16.99 -2.45 3.32
C LYS A 78 17.65 -3.33 4.36
#